data_d59e2a7abbcdcfd2b10e58e8e4e340ca
#
_entry.id   d59e2a7abbcdcfd2b10e58e8e4e340ca
#
_cell.length_a   1.000
_cell.length_b   1.000
_cell.length_c   1.000
_cell.angle_alpha   90.00
_cell.angle_beta   90.00
_cell.angle_gamma   90.00
#
_symmetry.space_group_name_H-M   'P 1'
#
loop_
_entity.id
_entity.type
_entity.pdbx_description
1 polymer ?
#
loop_
_entity_poly.entity_id
_entity_poly.type
_entity_poly.pdbx_seq_one_letter_code
_entity_poly.pdbx_strand_id
1 'polypeptide(L)'
;MRGLALKIRLEVSMTHKLAGTPVQEQDIIDVQTLVDAYFDNAPDITDPTQLVSFGTSGHRGTSLNGTFTDLHVAAITQAICDGRGQFGATGPLFVGQDTHALSQPALITVLEVLAGNGVTAM
;
A
#
# COMPACT_ATOMS: atom_id res chain seq x y z
N MET A 1 51.06 32.41 -1.32
CA MET A 1 50.14 31.37 -0.80
C MET A 1 48.98 31.22 -1.80
N ARG A 2 48.98 30.14 -2.56
CA ARG A 2 47.90 29.89 -3.54
C ARG A 2 46.89 28.95 -2.87
N GLY A 3 45.66 29.45 -2.60
CA GLY A 3 44.58 28.68 -2.05
C GLY A 3 44.09 27.59 -3.01
N LEU A 4 44.23 26.35 -2.61
CA LEU A 4 43.72 25.18 -3.31
C LEU A 4 42.20 25.11 -3.09
N ALA A 5 41.39 25.56 -4.06
CA ALA A 5 39.95 25.39 -4.03
C ALA A 5 39.60 23.93 -4.34
N LEU A 6 39.27 23.16 -3.31
CA LEU A 6 38.77 21.80 -3.45
C LEU A 6 37.34 21.87 -4.04
N LYS A 7 37.21 21.64 -5.35
CA LYS A 7 35.89 21.41 -5.99
C LYS A 7 35.39 19.99 -5.64
N ILE A 8 34.61 19.88 -4.61
CA ILE A 8 33.80 18.66 -4.37
C ILE A 8 32.70 18.66 -5.38
N ARG A 9 32.80 17.81 -6.41
CA ARG A 9 31.76 17.55 -7.38
C ARG A 9 30.92 16.40 -6.82
N LEU A 10 29.87 16.70 -6.09
CA LEU A 10 28.85 15.74 -5.72
C LEU A 10 28.00 15.45 -6.97
N GLU A 11 28.40 14.44 -7.73
CA GLU A 11 27.53 13.85 -8.76
C GLU A 11 26.56 12.88 -8.07
N VAL A 12 25.51 13.39 -7.48
CA VAL A 12 24.34 12.57 -7.10
C VAL A 12 23.46 12.48 -8.33
N SER A 13 23.68 11.48 -9.16
CA SER A 13 22.71 11.12 -10.18
C SER A 13 21.49 10.49 -9.50
N MET A 14 20.51 11.32 -9.12
CA MET A 14 19.24 10.88 -8.52
C MET A 14 18.26 10.38 -9.57
N THR A 15 18.61 10.42 -10.84
CA THR A 15 17.73 10.08 -11.95
C THR A 15 17.96 8.64 -12.39
N HIS A 16 16.89 7.85 -12.45
CA HIS A 16 16.97 6.50 -12.99
C HIS A 16 17.40 6.56 -14.46
N LYS A 17 18.22 5.57 -14.90
CA LYS A 17 18.79 5.53 -16.28
C LYS A 17 17.74 5.57 -17.40
N LEU A 18 16.50 5.17 -17.11
CA LEU A 18 15.38 5.17 -18.03
C LEU A 18 14.50 6.43 -17.91
N ALA A 19 14.83 7.38 -17.03
CA ALA A 19 14.05 8.59 -16.87
C ALA A 19 14.03 9.40 -18.19
N GLY A 20 12.81 9.75 -18.63
CA GLY A 20 12.59 10.47 -19.89
C GLY A 20 12.62 9.61 -21.15
N THR A 21 12.81 8.29 -21.03
CA THR A 21 12.65 7.36 -22.18
C THR A 21 11.20 6.90 -22.30
N PRO A 22 10.70 6.59 -23.51
CA PRO A 22 9.38 5.98 -23.69
C PRO A 22 9.29 4.65 -22.96
N VAL A 23 8.13 4.37 -22.34
CA VAL A 23 7.82 3.08 -21.72
C VAL A 23 7.88 1.98 -22.79
N GLN A 24 8.54 0.88 -22.47
CA GLN A 24 8.61 -0.31 -23.31
C GLN A 24 7.58 -1.34 -22.83
N GLU A 25 7.20 -2.28 -23.69
CA GLU A 25 6.19 -3.30 -23.36
C GLU A 25 6.56 -4.12 -22.11
N GLN A 26 7.84 -4.42 -21.94
CA GLN A 26 8.36 -5.13 -20.75
C GLN A 26 8.31 -4.31 -19.44
N ASP A 27 8.08 -3.00 -19.53
CA ASP A 27 7.98 -2.11 -18.36
C ASP A 27 6.53 -1.98 -17.88
N ILE A 28 5.57 -2.56 -18.62
CA ILE A 28 4.15 -2.53 -18.30
C ILE A 28 3.83 -3.65 -17.31
N ILE A 29 3.22 -3.28 -16.19
CA ILE A 29 2.75 -4.27 -15.20
C ILE A 29 1.47 -4.92 -15.73
N ASP A 30 1.40 -6.24 -15.67
CA ASP A 30 0.16 -6.97 -15.87
C ASP A 30 -0.75 -6.76 -14.66
N VAL A 31 -1.82 -5.99 -14.87
CA VAL A 31 -2.78 -5.65 -13.83
C VAL A 31 -3.50 -6.89 -13.29
N GLN A 32 -3.78 -7.89 -14.14
CA GLN A 32 -4.46 -9.10 -13.69
C GLN A 32 -3.57 -9.90 -12.72
N THR A 33 -2.28 -10.06 -13.04
CA THR A 33 -1.33 -10.70 -12.14
C THR A 33 -1.25 -9.98 -10.78
N LEU A 34 -1.32 -8.65 -10.78
CA LEU A 34 -1.33 -7.87 -9.54
C LEU A 34 -2.59 -8.12 -8.70
N VAL A 35 -3.75 -8.20 -9.36
CA VAL A 35 -5.05 -8.44 -8.70
C VAL A 35 -5.14 -9.89 -8.20
N ASP A 36 -4.72 -10.86 -9.01
CA ASP A 36 -4.71 -12.27 -8.60
C ASP A 36 -3.82 -12.46 -7.36
N ALA A 37 -2.62 -11.90 -7.38
CA ALA A 37 -1.71 -11.94 -6.23
C ALA A 37 -2.28 -11.27 -4.97
N TYR A 38 -3.19 -10.30 -5.10
CA TYR A 38 -3.84 -9.67 -3.96
C TYR A 38 -4.72 -10.65 -3.18
N PHE A 39 -5.42 -11.55 -3.88
CA PHE A 39 -6.30 -12.55 -3.27
C PHE A 39 -5.59 -13.88 -2.97
N ASP A 40 -4.63 -14.28 -3.80
CA ASP A 40 -4.00 -15.61 -3.71
C ASP A 40 -2.83 -15.66 -2.72
N ASN A 41 -2.13 -14.53 -2.54
CA ASN A 41 -0.98 -14.49 -1.65
C ASN A 41 -1.41 -14.28 -0.19
N ALA A 42 -0.96 -15.18 0.68
CA ALA A 42 -1.04 -14.99 2.13
C ALA A 42 0.31 -14.45 2.66
N PRO A 43 0.29 -13.45 3.55
CA PRO A 43 1.52 -12.96 4.17
C PRO A 43 2.14 -14.03 5.07
N ASP A 44 3.46 -14.17 5.03
CA ASP A 44 4.21 -14.97 5.99
C ASP A 44 4.29 -14.19 7.31
N ILE A 45 3.54 -14.64 8.31
CA ILE A 45 3.50 -13.99 9.63
C ILE A 45 4.82 -14.11 10.40
N THR A 46 5.76 -14.94 9.95
CA THR A 46 7.09 -15.05 10.54
C THR A 46 8.10 -14.08 9.91
N ASP A 47 7.76 -13.48 8.76
CA ASP A 47 8.55 -12.45 8.10
C ASP A 47 8.05 -11.05 8.51
N PRO A 48 8.83 -10.29 9.31
CA PRO A 48 8.42 -8.94 9.74
C PRO A 48 8.15 -7.96 8.59
N THR A 49 8.70 -8.21 7.41
CA THR A 49 8.51 -7.34 6.23
C THR A 49 7.14 -7.52 5.59
N GLN A 50 6.48 -8.64 5.86
CA GLN A 50 5.14 -8.97 5.38
C GLN A 50 4.04 -8.69 6.43
N LEU A 51 4.38 -8.16 7.58
CA LEU A 51 3.38 -7.75 8.57
C LEU A 51 2.81 -6.37 8.26
N VAL A 52 1.61 -6.11 8.81
CA VAL A 52 1.04 -4.76 8.78
C VAL A 52 2.00 -3.79 9.43
N SER A 53 2.42 -2.78 8.69
CA SER A 53 3.32 -1.73 9.18
C SER A 53 2.84 -0.37 8.71
N PHE A 54 2.58 0.54 9.65
CA PHE A 54 2.12 1.90 9.36
C PHE A 54 3.32 2.86 9.35
N GLY A 55 3.52 3.51 8.20
CA GLY A 55 4.34 4.70 8.11
C GLY A 55 3.51 5.97 8.37
N THR A 56 4.01 7.12 7.97
CA THR A 56 3.32 8.43 8.12
C THR A 56 2.04 8.53 7.29
N SER A 57 1.87 7.72 6.26
CA SER A 57 0.75 7.78 5.31
C SER A 57 -0.06 6.47 5.25
N GLY A 58 0.11 5.59 6.22
CA GLY A 58 -0.59 4.30 6.27
C GLY A 58 0.30 3.10 5.94
N HIS A 59 -0.32 1.93 5.84
CA HIS A 59 0.33 0.70 5.39
C HIS A 59 0.49 0.73 3.87
N ARG A 60 1.67 0.38 3.39
CA ARG A 60 2.01 0.32 1.96
C ARG A 60 2.77 -0.95 1.64
N GLY A 61 2.52 -1.50 0.45
CA GLY A 61 3.18 -2.71 -0.02
C GLY A 61 2.81 -3.05 -1.45
N THR A 62 3.11 -4.27 -1.85
CA THR A 62 2.70 -4.85 -3.13
C THR A 62 2.17 -6.26 -2.94
N SER A 63 1.13 -6.60 -3.66
CA SER A 63 0.55 -7.94 -3.64
C SER A 63 1.53 -9.00 -4.14
N LEU A 64 2.38 -8.65 -5.11
CA LEU A 64 3.35 -9.56 -5.69
C LEU A 64 4.37 -10.11 -4.68
N ASN A 65 4.66 -9.37 -3.62
CA ASN A 65 5.59 -9.77 -2.57
C ASN A 65 4.90 -10.16 -1.26
N GLY A 66 3.56 -10.32 -1.26
CA GLY A 66 2.80 -10.64 -0.05
C GLY A 66 2.80 -9.55 1.02
N THR A 67 3.12 -8.29 0.65
CA THR A 67 3.20 -7.16 1.59
C THR A 67 1.99 -6.22 1.52
N PHE A 68 1.04 -6.48 0.61
CA PHE A 68 -0.26 -5.82 0.51
C PHE A 68 -1.26 -6.78 -0.13
N THR A 69 -2.02 -7.50 0.67
CA THR A 69 -3.00 -8.51 0.26
C THR A 69 -4.36 -8.23 0.89
N ASP A 70 -5.39 -8.97 0.51
CA ASP A 70 -6.72 -8.86 1.10
C ASP A 70 -6.69 -9.11 2.62
N LEU A 71 -5.84 -10.04 3.09
CA LEU A 71 -5.66 -10.32 4.51
C LEU A 71 -5.12 -9.11 5.29
N HIS A 72 -4.22 -8.32 4.71
CA HIS A 72 -3.77 -7.07 5.32
C HIS A 72 -4.89 -6.06 5.46
N VAL A 73 -5.66 -5.88 4.37
CA VAL A 73 -6.78 -4.93 4.35
C VAL A 73 -7.88 -5.38 5.31
N ALA A 74 -8.19 -6.68 5.33
CA ALA A 74 -9.15 -7.25 6.27
C ALA A 74 -8.72 -7.05 7.73
N ALA A 75 -7.46 -7.36 8.06
CA ALA A 75 -6.92 -7.20 9.42
C ALA A 75 -6.95 -5.73 9.88
N ILE A 76 -6.54 -4.80 9.02
CA ILE A 76 -6.58 -3.36 9.31
C ILE A 76 -8.01 -2.89 9.53
N THR A 77 -8.94 -3.29 8.66
CA THR A 77 -10.35 -2.90 8.76
C THR A 77 -11.00 -3.48 10.01
N GLN A 78 -10.70 -4.74 10.34
CA GLN A 78 -11.18 -5.36 11.57
C GLN A 78 -10.66 -4.62 12.80
N ALA A 79 -9.37 -4.30 12.85
CA ALA A 79 -8.79 -3.53 13.94
C ALA A 79 -9.45 -2.15 14.12
N ILE A 80 -9.84 -1.50 13.01
CA ILE A 80 -10.62 -0.26 13.05
C ILE A 80 -11.99 -0.51 13.66
N CYS A 81 -12.69 -1.57 13.26
CA CYS A 81 -13.99 -1.93 13.81
C CYS A 81 -13.91 -2.19 15.33
N ASP A 82 -12.91 -2.94 15.76
CA ASP A 82 -12.71 -3.29 17.17
C ASP A 82 -12.36 -2.05 18.03
N GLY A 83 -11.53 -1.17 17.49
CA GLY A 83 -11.03 0.01 18.20
C GLY A 83 -11.99 1.20 18.23
N ARG A 84 -12.86 1.37 17.22
CA ARG A 84 -13.66 2.60 17.07
C ARG A 84 -14.56 2.92 18.25
N GLY A 85 -15.10 1.89 18.90
CA GLY A 85 -15.94 2.05 20.10
C GLY A 85 -15.19 2.65 21.28
N GLN A 86 -13.91 2.32 21.42
CA GLN A 86 -13.03 2.84 22.47
C GLN A 86 -12.77 4.36 22.31
N PHE A 87 -12.87 4.86 21.08
CA PHE A 87 -12.73 6.29 20.77
C PHE A 87 -14.06 7.02 20.64
N GLY A 88 -15.19 6.38 21.01
CA GLY A 88 -16.53 6.97 20.91
C GLY A 88 -17.02 7.18 19.46
N ALA A 89 -16.39 6.54 18.49
CA ALA A 89 -16.75 6.67 17.07
C ALA A 89 -17.89 5.68 16.72
N THR A 90 -19.14 6.14 16.82
CA THR A 90 -20.34 5.32 16.61
C THR A 90 -21.08 5.58 15.28
N GLY A 91 -20.67 6.61 14.54
CA GLY A 91 -21.25 6.99 13.25
C GLY A 91 -20.79 6.11 12.09
N PRO A 92 -21.15 6.42 10.83
CA PRO A 92 -20.64 5.71 9.67
C PRO A 92 -19.12 5.89 9.50
N LEU A 93 -18.49 4.94 8.82
CA LEU A 93 -17.10 5.06 8.41
C LEU A 93 -17.05 5.57 6.96
N PHE A 94 -16.33 6.67 6.74
CA PHE A 94 -16.10 7.19 5.40
C PHE A 94 -14.93 6.46 4.77
N VAL A 95 -15.15 5.90 3.58
CA VAL A 95 -14.17 5.13 2.83
C VAL A 95 -13.98 5.77 1.46
N GLY A 96 -12.72 5.99 1.08
CA GLY A 96 -12.37 6.50 -0.24
C GLY A 96 -11.44 5.55 -0.97
N GLN A 97 -11.41 5.66 -2.29
CA GLN A 97 -10.46 4.94 -3.15
C GLN A 97 -9.84 5.90 -4.17
N ASP A 98 -8.67 5.55 -4.64
CA ASP A 98 -8.01 6.22 -5.77
C ASP A 98 -8.13 5.38 -7.05
N THR A 99 -7.35 5.72 -8.07
CA THR A 99 -7.35 5.03 -9.38
C THR A 99 -6.32 3.90 -9.48
N HIS A 100 -5.66 3.52 -8.38
CA HIS A 100 -4.72 2.39 -8.40
C HIS A 100 -5.45 1.07 -8.68
N ALA A 101 -4.82 0.14 -9.38
CA ALA A 101 -5.42 -1.13 -9.79
C ALA A 101 -5.98 -1.96 -8.61
N LEU A 102 -5.33 -1.91 -7.44
CA LEU A 102 -5.78 -2.61 -6.24
C LEU A 102 -6.81 -1.84 -5.40
N SER A 103 -7.11 -0.57 -5.72
CA SER A 103 -8.07 0.20 -4.92
C SER A 103 -9.47 -0.38 -4.93
N GLN A 104 -9.93 -0.88 -6.08
CA GLN A 104 -11.25 -1.53 -6.19
C GLN A 104 -11.30 -2.86 -5.40
N PRO A 105 -10.36 -3.82 -5.57
CA PRO A 105 -10.30 -5.01 -4.73
C PRO A 105 -10.24 -4.71 -3.24
N ALA A 106 -9.38 -3.76 -2.84
CA ALA A 106 -9.24 -3.36 -1.44
C ALA A 106 -10.52 -2.75 -0.87
N LEU A 107 -11.23 -1.92 -1.65
CA LEU A 107 -12.53 -1.38 -1.24
C LEU A 107 -13.56 -2.49 -0.99
N ILE A 108 -13.62 -3.51 -1.84
CA ILE A 108 -14.51 -4.67 -1.65
C ILE A 108 -14.20 -5.36 -0.32
N THR A 109 -12.94 -5.69 -0.05
CA THR A 109 -12.51 -6.29 1.22
C THR A 109 -12.92 -5.42 2.42
N VAL A 110 -12.70 -4.11 2.35
CA VAL A 110 -13.11 -3.17 3.40
C VAL A 110 -14.63 -3.24 3.65
N LEU A 111 -15.44 -3.16 2.58
CA LEU A 111 -16.91 -3.17 2.69
C LEU A 111 -17.42 -4.48 3.26
N GLU A 112 -16.85 -5.62 2.90
CA GLU A 112 -17.20 -6.94 3.44
C GLU A 112 -16.95 -7.01 4.95
N VAL A 113 -15.76 -6.56 5.41
CA VAL A 113 -15.43 -6.53 6.84
C VAL A 113 -16.33 -5.57 7.60
N LEU A 114 -16.59 -4.37 7.07
CA LEU A 114 -17.49 -3.40 7.69
C LEU A 114 -18.92 -3.96 7.82
N ALA A 115 -19.42 -4.61 6.75
CA ALA A 115 -20.73 -5.24 6.75
C ALA A 115 -20.82 -6.36 7.79
N GLY A 116 -19.78 -7.22 7.89
CA GLY A 116 -19.71 -8.28 8.90
C GLY A 116 -19.70 -7.76 10.34
N ASN A 117 -19.20 -6.52 10.56
CA ASN A 117 -19.20 -5.84 11.86
C ASN A 117 -20.43 -4.93 12.09
N GLY A 118 -21.38 -4.87 11.18
CA GLY A 118 -22.56 -4.01 11.26
C GLY A 118 -22.23 -2.51 11.19
N VAL A 119 -21.09 -2.15 10.61
CA VAL A 119 -20.63 -0.76 10.47
C VAL A 119 -21.10 -0.22 9.12
N THR A 120 -21.82 0.90 9.15
CA THR A 120 -22.27 1.60 7.94
C THR A 120 -21.06 2.26 7.26
N ALA A 121 -20.85 1.96 5.97
CA ALA A 121 -19.88 2.64 5.11
C ALA A 121 -20.54 3.80 4.32
N MET A 122 -19.80 4.87 4.10
CA MET A 122 -20.17 5.99 3.25
C MET A 122 -19.00 6.40 2.34
#